data_e157702b3c565f975fad60671a67e5b6
#
_entry.id   e157702b3c565f975fad60671a67e5b6
#
_cell.length_a   1.000
_cell.length_b   1.000
_cell.length_c   1.000
_cell.angle_alpha   90.00
_cell.angle_beta   90.00
_cell.angle_gamma   90.00
#
_symmetry.space_group_name_H-M   'P 1'
#
loop_
_entity.id
_entity.type
_entity.pdbx_description
1 polymer ?
#
loop_
_entity_poly.entity_id
_entity_poly.type
_entity_poly.pdbx_seq_one_letter_code
_entity_poly.pdbx_strand_id
1 'polypeptide(L)'
;DQEVDDDRARERSLEAAVVASRAQAEAAQAAITAARTQVASARASVTAALASVARIQADIDDSALVAPRSGRVQYRIAQPGEVIGGGGKVLNLVDLSDVYMTFFLPEPVAGRLALGSEVRIVLDAAPQLVIPAKVSFVASTAQFTPKTVETASERQKMMFRVKAQIAPELLQKHVQLVKTGLPGMAWLKLDANAPWPAHLAVKLPE
;
A
#
# COMPACT_ATOMS: atom_id res chain seq x y z
N ASP A 1 53.08 79.50 24.25
CA ASP A 1 52.34 79.13 23.02
C ASP A 1 52.89 77.86 22.38
N GLN A 2 54.19 77.56 22.43
CA GLN A 2 54.77 76.35 21.80
C GLN A 2 54.33 75.06 22.44
N GLU A 3 54.19 75.04 23.77
CA GLU A 3 53.74 73.89 24.53
C GLU A 3 52.30 73.46 24.25
N VAL A 4 51.43 74.43 24.02
CA VAL A 4 50.02 74.25 23.64
C VAL A 4 49.88 73.76 22.18
N ASP A 5 50.79 74.19 21.30
CA ASP A 5 50.79 73.70 19.91
C ASP A 5 51.33 72.27 19.81
N ASP A 6 52.32 71.95 20.62
CA ASP A 6 52.86 70.55 20.74
C ASP A 6 51.83 69.58 21.33
N ASP A 7 51.05 69.98 22.34
CA ASP A 7 49.99 69.14 22.92
C ASP A 7 48.85 68.93 21.92
N ARG A 8 48.45 69.95 21.17
CA ARG A 8 47.46 69.84 20.08
C ARG A 8 47.94 68.87 18.96
N ALA A 9 49.23 68.96 18.62
CA ALA A 9 49.81 68.07 17.63
C ALA A 9 49.79 66.62 18.10
N ARG A 10 50.09 66.34 19.39
CA ARG A 10 49.97 65.07 20.02
C ARG A 10 48.55 64.50 20.06
N GLU A 11 47.60 65.34 20.46
CA GLU A 11 46.16 65.03 20.47
C GLU A 11 45.64 64.55 19.10
N ARG A 12 45.97 65.34 18.04
CA ARG A 12 45.60 64.96 16.65
C ARG A 12 46.27 63.65 16.20
N SER A 13 47.52 63.41 16.62
CA SER A 13 48.23 62.18 16.31
C SER A 13 47.58 60.97 16.99
N LEU A 14 47.15 61.12 18.25
CA LEU A 14 46.47 60.06 19.00
C LEU A 14 45.07 59.81 18.43
N GLU A 15 44.33 60.85 18.08
CA GLU A 15 43.01 60.72 17.41
C GLU A 15 43.16 59.99 16.07
N ALA A 16 44.16 60.32 15.26
CA ALA A 16 44.41 59.66 13.99
C ALA A 16 44.77 58.17 14.20
N ALA A 17 45.55 57.85 15.24
CA ALA A 17 45.92 56.46 15.62
C ALA A 17 44.67 55.65 16.07
N VAL A 18 43.76 56.29 16.83
CA VAL A 18 42.47 55.64 17.23
C VAL A 18 41.59 55.40 16.03
N VAL A 19 41.48 56.34 15.10
CA VAL A 19 40.68 56.15 13.88
C VAL A 19 41.27 55.02 13.01
N ALA A 20 42.58 55.00 12.84
CA ALA A 20 43.27 53.95 12.08
C ALA A 20 43.06 52.55 12.73
N SER A 21 43.17 52.45 14.07
CA SER A 21 42.91 51.19 14.79
C SER A 21 41.46 50.74 14.67
N ARG A 22 40.51 51.65 14.73
CA ARG A 22 39.08 51.35 14.49
C ARG A 22 38.82 50.83 13.07
N ALA A 23 39.41 51.47 12.08
CA ALA A 23 39.29 51.02 10.69
C ALA A 23 39.88 49.63 10.47
N GLN A 24 41.00 49.33 11.13
CA GLN A 24 41.58 47.97 11.12
C GLN A 24 40.69 46.92 11.80
N ALA A 25 40.08 47.27 12.92
CA ALA A 25 39.14 46.39 13.60
C ALA A 25 37.89 46.10 12.75
N GLU A 26 37.32 47.12 12.09
CA GLU A 26 36.21 46.97 11.17
C GLU A 26 36.57 46.09 9.96
N ALA A 27 37.73 46.28 9.37
CA ALA A 27 38.21 45.49 8.26
C ALA A 27 38.41 44.00 8.69
N ALA A 28 38.96 43.77 9.88
CA ALA A 28 39.07 42.41 10.42
C ALA A 28 37.72 41.74 10.69
N GLN A 29 36.74 42.51 11.22
CA GLN A 29 35.39 42.04 11.43
C GLN A 29 34.68 41.68 10.12
N ALA A 30 34.85 42.51 9.08
CA ALA A 30 34.34 42.22 7.74
C ALA A 30 34.95 40.91 7.14
N ALA A 31 36.27 40.73 7.33
CA ALA A 31 36.94 39.51 6.88
C ALA A 31 36.41 38.26 7.60
N ILE A 32 36.17 38.33 8.92
CA ILE A 32 35.55 37.26 9.68
C ILE A 32 34.14 36.92 9.16
N THR A 33 33.35 37.94 8.88
CA THR A 33 32.00 37.78 8.35
C THR A 33 32.02 37.13 6.96
N ALA A 34 32.91 37.55 6.08
CA ALA A 34 33.11 36.92 4.77
C ALA A 34 33.53 35.47 4.88
N ALA A 35 34.48 35.14 5.78
CA ALA A 35 34.90 33.75 6.01
C ALA A 35 33.75 32.88 6.55
N ARG A 36 32.95 33.40 7.47
CA ARG A 36 31.75 32.70 7.99
C ARG A 36 30.73 32.39 6.89
N THR A 37 30.48 33.37 6.01
CA THR A 37 29.58 33.19 4.85
C THR A 37 30.11 32.10 3.90
N GLN A 38 31.42 32.08 3.69
CA GLN A 38 32.08 31.08 2.86
C GLN A 38 31.93 29.66 3.44
N VAL A 39 32.12 29.55 4.77
CA VAL A 39 31.87 28.27 5.49
C VAL A 39 30.41 27.84 5.40
N ALA A 40 29.47 28.78 5.57
CA ALA A 40 28.03 28.47 5.44
C ALA A 40 27.69 28.01 4.01
N SER A 41 28.22 28.65 2.99
CA SER A 41 28.04 28.24 1.59
C SER A 41 28.61 26.84 1.32
N ALA A 42 29.82 26.57 1.79
CA ALA A 42 30.44 25.24 1.65
C ALA A 42 29.61 24.13 2.35
N ARG A 43 29.09 24.41 3.54
CA ARG A 43 28.19 23.49 4.26
C ARG A 43 26.90 23.23 3.50
N ALA A 44 26.30 24.29 2.92
CA ALA A 44 25.09 24.13 2.09
C ALA A 44 25.37 23.26 0.86
N SER A 45 26.52 23.43 0.22
CA SER A 45 26.94 22.56 -0.91
C SER A 45 27.12 21.10 -0.51
N VAL A 46 27.71 20.82 0.66
CA VAL A 46 27.82 19.46 1.19
C VAL A 46 26.44 18.86 1.46
N THR A 47 25.54 19.64 2.07
CA THR A 47 24.15 19.17 2.33
C THR A 47 23.43 18.82 1.03
N ALA A 48 23.56 19.67 -0.01
CA ALA A 48 22.97 19.42 -1.32
C ALA A 48 23.55 18.15 -1.99
N ALA A 49 24.86 17.93 -1.87
CA ALA A 49 25.51 16.72 -2.38
C ALA A 49 25.01 15.45 -1.66
N LEU A 50 24.89 15.51 -0.32
CA LEU A 50 24.36 14.39 0.48
C LEU A 50 22.89 14.07 0.10
N ALA A 51 22.07 15.09 -0.12
CA ALA A 51 20.69 14.88 -0.60
C ALA A 51 20.66 14.21 -1.98
N SER A 52 21.59 14.57 -2.86
CA SER A 52 21.74 13.93 -4.18
C SER A 52 22.14 12.45 -4.07
N VAL A 53 23.06 12.14 -3.16
CA VAL A 53 23.46 10.74 -2.87
C VAL A 53 22.28 9.94 -2.33
N ALA A 54 21.52 10.51 -1.37
CA ALA A 54 20.34 9.84 -0.81
C ALA A 54 19.26 9.56 -1.87
N ARG A 55 19.04 10.49 -2.81
CA ARG A 55 18.12 10.27 -3.93
C ARG A 55 18.58 9.14 -4.84
N ILE A 56 19.86 9.13 -5.21
CA ILE A 56 20.42 8.06 -6.06
C ILE A 56 20.33 6.70 -5.35
N GLN A 57 20.57 6.67 -4.05
CA GLN A 57 20.44 5.43 -3.27
C GLN A 57 19.00 4.93 -3.27
N ALA A 58 18.02 5.81 -3.09
CA ALA A 58 16.59 5.44 -3.19
C ALA A 58 16.25 4.90 -4.60
N ASP A 59 16.76 5.53 -5.66
CA ASP A 59 16.55 5.04 -7.04
C ASP A 59 17.15 3.64 -7.25
N ILE A 60 18.29 3.33 -6.61
CA ILE A 60 18.92 2.00 -6.64
C ILE A 60 18.07 0.99 -5.87
N ASP A 61 17.62 1.34 -4.67
CA ASP A 61 16.80 0.47 -3.83
C ASP A 61 15.46 0.15 -4.51
N ASP A 62 14.85 1.13 -5.16
CA ASP A 62 13.61 0.96 -5.96
C ASP A 62 13.81 0.10 -7.21
N SER A 63 15.05 -0.06 -7.69
CA SER A 63 15.37 -0.96 -8.81
C SER A 63 15.30 -2.45 -8.41
N ALA A 64 15.32 -2.76 -7.11
CA ALA A 64 15.16 -4.10 -6.58
C ALA A 64 13.69 -4.35 -6.18
N LEU A 65 12.86 -4.80 -7.14
CA LEU A 65 11.45 -5.07 -6.89
C LEU A 65 11.26 -6.25 -5.95
N VAL A 66 10.67 -5.99 -4.80
CA VAL A 66 10.27 -7.02 -3.81
C VAL A 66 8.76 -7.16 -3.76
N ALA A 67 8.28 -8.39 -3.52
CA ALA A 67 6.85 -8.62 -3.36
C ALA A 67 6.35 -7.94 -2.07
N PRO A 68 5.31 -7.08 -2.12
CA PRO A 68 4.79 -6.39 -0.94
C PRO A 68 4.03 -7.32 0.01
N ARG A 69 3.64 -8.50 -0.47
CA ARG A 69 2.89 -9.54 0.25
C ARG A 69 3.31 -10.92 -0.21
N SER A 70 3.11 -11.91 0.67
CA SER A 70 3.21 -13.31 0.30
C SER A 70 2.09 -13.66 -0.68
N GLY A 71 2.41 -14.44 -1.71
CA GLY A 71 1.44 -14.82 -2.72
C GLY A 71 2.04 -15.77 -3.75
N ARG A 72 1.24 -16.18 -4.72
CA ARG A 72 1.67 -17.01 -5.84
C ARG A 72 1.85 -16.16 -7.08
N VAL A 73 3.01 -16.26 -7.73
CA VAL A 73 3.19 -15.70 -9.06
C VAL A 73 2.31 -16.48 -10.04
N GLN A 74 1.33 -15.81 -10.60
CA GLN A 74 0.42 -16.40 -11.56
C GLN A 74 1.06 -16.47 -12.94
N TYR A 75 1.64 -15.37 -13.38
CA TYR A 75 2.42 -15.30 -14.62
C TYR A 75 3.42 -14.15 -14.55
N ARG A 76 4.48 -14.29 -15.33
CA ARG A 76 5.50 -13.28 -15.53
C ARG A 76 5.16 -12.51 -16.82
N ILE A 77 5.13 -11.19 -16.72
CA ILE A 77 4.80 -10.28 -17.82
C ILE A 77 6.08 -9.92 -18.58
N ALA A 78 7.10 -9.49 -17.83
CA ALA A 78 8.37 -9.06 -18.38
C ALA A 78 9.40 -10.20 -18.39
N GLN A 79 10.18 -10.31 -19.44
CA GLN A 79 11.25 -11.30 -19.56
C GLN A 79 12.61 -10.68 -19.20
N PRO A 80 13.59 -11.47 -18.75
CA PRO A 80 14.95 -10.99 -18.55
C PRO A 80 15.52 -10.40 -19.86
N GLY A 81 16.09 -9.22 -19.76
CA GLY A 81 16.62 -8.47 -20.88
C GLY A 81 15.65 -7.47 -21.53
N GLU A 82 14.39 -7.45 -21.12
CA GLU A 82 13.43 -6.43 -21.56
C GLU A 82 13.62 -5.12 -20.79
N VAL A 83 13.50 -4.01 -21.50
CA VAL A 83 13.48 -2.67 -20.92
C VAL A 83 12.04 -2.31 -20.57
N ILE A 84 11.80 -2.04 -19.29
CA ILE A 84 10.48 -1.70 -18.77
C ILE A 84 10.44 -0.21 -18.45
N GLY A 85 9.43 0.48 -18.97
CA GLY A 85 9.18 1.88 -18.61
C GLY A 85 8.71 2.03 -17.16
N GLY A 86 8.82 3.25 -16.61
CA GLY A 86 8.34 3.56 -15.26
C GLY A 86 6.87 3.17 -15.08
N GLY A 87 6.57 2.39 -14.02
CA GLY A 87 5.25 1.86 -13.74
C GLY A 87 4.86 0.61 -14.55
N GLY A 88 5.76 0.06 -15.36
CA GLY A 88 5.51 -1.18 -16.11
C GLY A 88 5.33 -2.40 -15.20
N LYS A 89 4.44 -3.29 -15.60
CA LYS A 89 4.15 -4.53 -14.84
C LYS A 89 5.20 -5.59 -15.12
N VAL A 90 5.76 -6.17 -14.06
CA VAL A 90 6.77 -7.24 -14.15
C VAL A 90 6.17 -8.61 -13.92
N LEU A 91 5.38 -8.75 -12.86
CA LEU A 91 4.77 -10.00 -12.41
C LEU A 91 3.30 -9.76 -12.05
N ASN A 92 2.50 -10.81 -12.20
CA ASN A 92 1.18 -10.87 -11.59
C ASN A 92 1.26 -11.77 -10.35
N LEU A 93 1.01 -11.18 -9.17
CA LEU A 93 1.00 -11.86 -7.89
C LEU A 93 -0.43 -11.98 -7.40
N VAL A 94 -0.85 -13.19 -7.03
CA VAL A 94 -2.16 -13.46 -6.43
C VAL A 94 -1.98 -13.78 -4.96
N ASP A 95 -2.66 -13.01 -4.11
CA ASP A 95 -2.73 -13.27 -2.68
C ASP A 95 -3.74 -14.40 -2.44
N LEU A 96 -3.25 -15.52 -1.91
CA LEU A 96 -4.06 -16.70 -1.59
C LEU A 96 -4.47 -16.76 -0.11
N SER A 97 -4.20 -15.73 0.66
CA SER A 97 -4.62 -15.64 2.06
C SER A 97 -6.09 -15.20 2.21
N ASP A 98 -6.64 -14.56 1.17
CA ASP A 98 -8.03 -14.09 1.13
C ASP A 98 -8.76 -14.67 -0.10
N VAL A 99 -9.30 -15.87 0.04
CA VAL A 99 -10.05 -16.57 -1.01
C VAL A 99 -11.51 -16.69 -0.59
N TYR A 100 -12.38 -16.27 -1.49
CA TYR A 100 -13.82 -16.31 -1.29
C TYR A 100 -14.55 -16.84 -2.54
N MET A 101 -15.70 -17.41 -2.34
CA MET A 101 -16.64 -17.75 -3.41
C MET A 101 -17.70 -16.69 -3.53
N THR A 102 -17.93 -16.21 -4.75
CA THR A 102 -19.04 -15.31 -5.05
C THR A 102 -20.19 -16.10 -5.67
N PHE A 103 -21.37 -15.94 -5.11
CA PHE A 103 -22.58 -16.54 -5.63
C PHE A 103 -23.78 -15.59 -5.49
N PHE A 104 -24.89 -15.96 -6.10
CA PHE A 104 -26.07 -15.10 -6.18
C PHE A 104 -27.26 -15.80 -5.56
N LEU A 105 -28.02 -15.08 -4.74
CA LEU A 105 -29.20 -15.57 -4.06
C LEU A 105 -30.43 -14.73 -4.42
N PRO A 106 -31.61 -15.36 -4.58
CA PRO A 106 -32.87 -14.65 -4.71
C PRO A 106 -33.18 -13.83 -3.45
N GLU A 107 -33.90 -12.72 -3.60
CA GLU A 107 -34.29 -11.82 -2.52
C GLU A 107 -34.86 -12.52 -1.28
N PRO A 108 -35.80 -13.47 -1.35
CA PRO A 108 -36.41 -14.09 -0.16
C PRO A 108 -35.39 -14.90 0.66
N VAL A 109 -34.32 -15.37 0.04
CA VAL A 109 -33.23 -16.10 0.69
C VAL A 109 -32.18 -15.15 1.24
N ALA A 110 -31.77 -14.16 0.43
CA ALA A 110 -30.77 -13.17 0.81
C ALA A 110 -31.22 -12.34 2.04
N GLY A 111 -32.51 -11.99 2.13
CA GLY A 111 -33.06 -11.23 3.25
C GLY A 111 -33.06 -11.96 4.59
N ARG A 112 -32.93 -13.29 4.59
CA ARG A 112 -32.85 -14.12 5.80
C ARG A 112 -31.41 -14.53 6.15
N LEU A 113 -30.46 -14.24 5.28
CA LEU A 113 -29.07 -14.66 5.46
C LEU A 113 -28.32 -13.68 6.35
N ALA A 114 -27.84 -14.14 7.50
CA ALA A 114 -27.00 -13.35 8.38
C ALA A 114 -25.54 -13.38 7.96
N LEU A 115 -24.80 -12.29 8.22
CA LEU A 115 -23.34 -12.30 8.12
C LEU A 115 -22.76 -13.32 9.11
N GLY A 116 -21.72 -14.04 8.70
CA GLY A 116 -21.13 -15.12 9.50
C GLY A 116 -21.84 -16.47 9.36
N SER A 117 -22.97 -16.56 8.65
CA SER A 117 -23.66 -17.84 8.40
C SER A 117 -22.71 -18.85 7.76
N GLU A 118 -22.82 -20.10 8.18
CA GLU A 118 -22.03 -21.19 7.62
C GLU A 118 -22.46 -21.51 6.17
N VAL A 119 -21.44 -21.69 5.33
CA VAL A 119 -21.55 -22.13 3.95
C VAL A 119 -20.67 -23.34 3.73
N ARG A 120 -21.14 -24.27 2.92
CA ARG A 120 -20.33 -25.38 2.42
C ARG A 120 -20.10 -25.18 0.93
N ILE A 121 -18.83 -25.13 0.55
CA ILE A 121 -18.43 -24.97 -0.86
C ILE A 121 -18.00 -26.32 -1.38
N VAL A 122 -18.59 -26.72 -2.49
CA VAL A 122 -18.26 -27.92 -3.25
C VAL A 122 -17.80 -27.48 -4.63
N LEU A 123 -16.56 -27.71 -4.97
CA LEU A 123 -15.99 -27.35 -6.27
C LEU A 123 -16.31 -28.44 -7.30
N ASP A 124 -16.64 -28.03 -8.52
CA ASP A 124 -16.94 -28.98 -9.62
C ASP A 124 -15.71 -29.83 -9.96
N ALA A 125 -14.50 -29.26 -9.80
CA ALA A 125 -13.23 -29.96 -10.02
C ALA A 125 -12.89 -30.98 -8.91
N ALA A 126 -13.55 -30.92 -7.73
CA ALA A 126 -13.28 -31.78 -6.59
C ALA A 126 -14.57 -32.03 -5.78
N PRO A 127 -15.56 -32.74 -6.34
CA PRO A 127 -16.88 -32.90 -5.73
C PRO A 127 -16.84 -33.74 -4.43
N GLN A 128 -15.75 -34.42 -4.19
CA GLN A 128 -15.53 -35.20 -2.94
C GLN A 128 -15.09 -34.32 -1.77
N LEU A 129 -14.67 -33.06 -2.03
CA LEU A 129 -14.22 -32.10 -1.00
C LEU A 129 -15.35 -31.17 -0.63
N VAL A 130 -15.56 -30.97 0.66
CA VAL A 130 -16.54 -30.02 1.21
C VAL A 130 -15.82 -29.02 2.06
N ILE A 131 -15.68 -27.81 1.54
CA ILE A 131 -14.88 -26.75 2.14
C ILE A 131 -15.78 -25.85 3.00
N PRO A 132 -15.49 -25.72 4.31
CA PRO A 132 -16.23 -24.81 5.16
C PRO A 132 -15.87 -23.36 4.86
N ALA A 133 -16.88 -22.51 4.80
CA ALA A 133 -16.76 -21.07 4.58
C ALA A 133 -17.80 -20.32 5.43
N LYS A 134 -17.64 -19.01 5.54
CA LYS A 134 -18.59 -18.14 6.23
C LYS A 134 -18.99 -16.98 5.34
N VAL A 135 -20.25 -16.58 5.42
CA VAL A 135 -20.73 -15.38 4.70
C VAL A 135 -20.01 -14.15 5.23
N SER A 136 -19.22 -13.51 4.38
CA SER A 136 -18.49 -12.29 4.72
C SER A 136 -19.15 -11.02 4.17
N PHE A 137 -19.98 -11.16 3.13
CA PHE A 137 -20.61 -10.03 2.49
C PHE A 137 -21.92 -10.42 1.84
N VAL A 138 -22.94 -9.57 2.00
CA VAL A 138 -24.22 -9.62 1.30
C VAL A 138 -24.44 -8.25 0.68
N ALA A 139 -24.67 -8.18 -0.62
CA ALA A 139 -24.91 -6.92 -1.31
C ALA A 139 -26.24 -6.29 -0.82
N SER A 140 -26.22 -4.99 -0.55
CA SER A 140 -27.41 -4.22 -0.17
C SER A 140 -28.25 -3.79 -1.38
N THR A 141 -27.74 -3.94 -2.59
CA THR A 141 -28.41 -3.64 -3.85
C THR A 141 -28.45 -4.88 -4.73
N ALA A 142 -29.63 -5.17 -5.29
CA ALA A 142 -29.79 -6.25 -6.26
C ALA A 142 -29.01 -5.92 -7.53
N GLN A 143 -28.37 -6.90 -8.12
CA GLN A 143 -27.78 -6.78 -9.45
C GLN A 143 -28.77 -7.32 -10.48
N PHE A 144 -29.09 -6.48 -11.45
CA PHE A 144 -29.81 -6.92 -12.63
C PHE A 144 -28.89 -7.71 -13.55
N THR A 145 -29.28 -8.92 -13.93
CA THR A 145 -28.81 -9.45 -15.21
C THR A 145 -29.59 -8.69 -16.29
N PRO A 146 -28.94 -7.98 -17.23
CA PRO A 146 -29.64 -7.11 -18.18
C PRO A 146 -30.48 -7.92 -19.16
N LYS A 147 -31.79 -7.97 -18.95
CA LYS A 147 -32.80 -8.24 -19.93
C LYS A 147 -34.05 -7.44 -19.56
N THR A 148 -34.41 -6.55 -20.46
CA THR A 148 -35.57 -5.64 -20.43
C THR A 148 -36.87 -6.35 -20.14
N VAL A 149 -37.66 -5.80 -19.23
CA VAL A 149 -39.11 -5.70 -19.03
C VAL A 149 -39.53 -5.96 -17.59
N GLU A 150 -40.22 -4.96 -16.99
CA GLU A 150 -40.70 -4.98 -15.61
C GLU A 150 -42.04 -5.73 -15.49
N THR A 151 -41.98 -7.02 -15.26
CA THR A 151 -43.14 -7.80 -14.82
C THR A 151 -42.93 -8.32 -13.39
N ALA A 152 -44.02 -8.67 -12.69
CA ALA A 152 -43.94 -9.20 -11.32
C ALA A 152 -43.08 -10.47 -11.22
N SER A 153 -43.02 -11.27 -12.29
CA SER A 153 -42.12 -12.43 -12.40
C SER A 153 -40.66 -12.06 -12.63
N GLU A 154 -40.37 -10.86 -13.12
CA GLU A 154 -38.99 -10.37 -13.28
C GLU A 154 -38.39 -9.86 -11.95
N ARG A 155 -39.21 -9.33 -11.03
CA ARG A 155 -38.77 -8.96 -9.68
C ARG A 155 -38.31 -10.16 -8.86
N GLN A 156 -38.82 -11.36 -9.10
CA GLN A 156 -38.35 -12.61 -8.50
C GLN A 156 -36.95 -13.04 -9.01
N LYS A 157 -36.46 -12.42 -10.09
CA LYS A 157 -35.13 -12.67 -10.65
C LYS A 157 -34.04 -11.71 -10.10
N MET A 158 -34.41 -10.83 -9.16
CA MET A 158 -33.43 -9.99 -8.49
C MET A 158 -32.52 -10.86 -7.66
N MET A 159 -31.25 -10.88 -8.03
CA MET A 159 -30.23 -11.68 -7.37
C MET A 159 -29.31 -10.78 -6.54
N PHE A 160 -29.11 -11.15 -5.30
CA PHE A 160 -28.18 -10.49 -4.40
C PHE A 160 -26.84 -11.23 -4.43
N ARG A 161 -25.76 -10.47 -4.66
CA ARG A 161 -24.42 -11.02 -4.63
C ARG A 161 -23.99 -11.27 -3.19
N VAL A 162 -23.55 -12.50 -2.93
CA VAL A 162 -23.05 -12.94 -1.64
C VAL A 162 -21.61 -13.42 -1.81
N LYS A 163 -20.77 -13.14 -0.82
CA LYS A 163 -19.42 -13.69 -0.73
C LYS A 163 -19.32 -14.59 0.49
N ALA A 164 -18.85 -15.80 0.28
CA ALA A 164 -18.47 -16.72 1.36
C ALA A 164 -16.94 -16.83 1.40
N GLN A 165 -16.35 -16.45 2.50
CA GLN A 165 -14.92 -16.45 2.73
C GLN A 165 -14.47 -17.74 3.38
N ILE A 166 -13.41 -18.33 2.87
CA ILE A 166 -12.75 -19.49 3.45
C ILE A 166 -11.81 -19.02 4.55
N ALA A 167 -11.73 -19.76 5.66
CA ALA A 167 -10.87 -19.39 6.78
C ALA A 167 -9.39 -19.33 6.35
N PRO A 168 -8.66 -18.25 6.69
CA PRO A 168 -7.25 -18.07 6.30
C PRO A 168 -6.34 -19.22 6.77
N GLU A 169 -6.61 -19.78 7.94
CA GLU A 169 -5.84 -20.89 8.50
C GLU A 169 -5.94 -22.15 7.61
N LEU A 170 -7.12 -22.36 7.01
CA LEU A 170 -7.35 -23.46 6.10
C LEU A 170 -6.62 -23.25 4.78
N LEU A 171 -6.63 -22.01 4.26
CA LEU A 171 -5.93 -21.65 3.04
C LEU A 171 -4.41 -21.81 3.19
N GLN A 172 -3.85 -21.41 4.35
CA GLN A 172 -2.42 -21.56 4.63
C GLN A 172 -1.99 -23.02 4.69
N LYS A 173 -2.80 -23.90 5.32
CA LYS A 173 -2.49 -25.34 5.40
C LYS A 173 -2.45 -26.01 4.03
N HIS A 174 -3.30 -25.59 3.11
CA HIS A 174 -3.46 -26.22 1.79
C HIS A 174 -3.08 -25.28 0.63
N VAL A 175 -2.17 -24.33 0.87
CA VAL A 175 -1.82 -23.27 -0.11
C VAL A 175 -1.44 -23.81 -1.48
N GLN A 176 -0.82 -24.99 -1.56
CA GLN A 176 -0.42 -25.62 -2.82
C GLN A 176 -1.63 -26.07 -3.66
N LEU A 177 -2.73 -26.44 -3.01
CA LEU A 177 -3.95 -26.94 -3.64
C LEU A 177 -4.93 -25.81 -3.98
N VAL A 178 -4.78 -24.64 -3.35
CA VAL A 178 -5.67 -23.51 -3.58
C VAL A 178 -5.49 -22.99 -4.99
N LYS A 179 -6.59 -22.95 -5.73
CA LYS A 179 -6.71 -22.34 -7.07
C LYS A 179 -7.86 -21.37 -7.08
N THR A 180 -7.69 -20.24 -7.75
CA THR A 180 -8.71 -19.23 -7.95
C THR A 180 -9.39 -19.43 -9.32
N GLY A 181 -10.65 -18.97 -9.43
CA GLY A 181 -11.40 -19.06 -10.68
C GLY A 181 -12.06 -20.43 -10.94
N LEU A 182 -12.08 -21.33 -9.97
CA LEU A 182 -12.79 -22.59 -10.11
C LEU A 182 -14.30 -22.40 -9.90
N PRO A 183 -15.15 -22.99 -10.76
CA PRO A 183 -16.58 -23.05 -10.55
C PRO A 183 -16.94 -24.07 -9.46
N GLY A 184 -18.12 -23.91 -8.85
CA GLY A 184 -18.63 -24.80 -7.83
C GLY A 184 -19.95 -24.34 -7.26
N MET A 185 -20.49 -25.08 -6.32
CA MET A 185 -21.76 -24.80 -5.66
C MET A 185 -21.52 -24.40 -4.20
N ALA A 186 -22.23 -23.35 -3.77
CA ALA A 186 -22.32 -22.91 -2.38
C ALA A 186 -23.62 -23.41 -1.76
N TRP A 187 -23.52 -24.20 -0.71
CA TRP A 187 -24.64 -24.67 0.08
C TRP A 187 -24.74 -23.87 1.37
N LEU A 188 -25.93 -23.37 1.67
CA LEU A 188 -26.18 -22.61 2.88
C LEU A 188 -27.41 -23.14 3.64
N LYS A 189 -27.43 -22.97 4.93
CA LYS A 189 -28.58 -23.29 5.76
C LYS A 189 -29.52 -22.10 5.83
N LEU A 190 -30.80 -22.32 5.63
CA LEU A 190 -31.84 -21.32 5.90
C LEU A 190 -32.26 -21.29 7.38
N ASP A 191 -32.09 -22.42 8.08
CA ASP A 191 -32.23 -22.56 9.52
C ASP A 191 -30.85 -22.89 10.13
N ALA A 192 -30.36 -22.02 10.98
CA ALA A 192 -29.05 -22.16 11.63
C ALA A 192 -28.94 -23.44 12.47
N ASN A 193 -30.07 -23.92 13.04
CA ASN A 193 -30.12 -25.10 13.92
C ASN A 193 -30.23 -26.42 13.16
N ALA A 194 -30.55 -26.39 11.86
CA ALA A 194 -30.67 -27.61 11.07
C ALA A 194 -29.30 -28.33 10.96
N PRO A 195 -29.25 -29.66 11.11
CA PRO A 195 -28.02 -30.41 10.87
C PRO A 195 -27.65 -30.37 9.39
N TRP A 196 -26.35 -30.44 9.09
CA TRP A 196 -25.91 -30.61 7.72
C TRP A 196 -26.20 -32.02 7.22
N PRO A 197 -26.68 -32.20 5.99
CA PRO A 197 -26.80 -33.53 5.38
C PRO A 197 -25.43 -34.24 5.36
N ALA A 198 -25.43 -35.54 5.45
CA ALA A 198 -24.20 -36.34 5.53
C ALA A 198 -23.22 -36.09 4.34
N HIS A 199 -23.75 -35.87 3.14
CA HIS A 199 -22.95 -35.58 1.95
C HIS A 199 -22.28 -34.20 1.96
N LEU A 200 -22.72 -33.31 2.85
CA LEU A 200 -22.13 -31.98 3.07
C LEU A 200 -21.29 -31.91 4.36
N ALA A 201 -20.97 -33.04 4.97
CA ALA A 201 -20.00 -33.08 6.06
C ALA A 201 -18.64 -32.55 5.58
N VAL A 202 -17.95 -31.73 6.43
CA VAL A 202 -16.65 -31.17 6.07
C VAL A 202 -15.69 -32.29 5.68
N LYS A 203 -15.13 -32.19 4.51
CA LYS A 203 -14.12 -33.10 4.00
C LYS A 203 -13.03 -32.31 3.30
N LEU A 204 -11.87 -32.26 3.91
CA LEU A 204 -10.71 -31.51 3.43
C LEU A 204 -9.71 -32.47 2.78
N PRO A 205 -8.81 -31.97 1.91
CA PRO A 205 -7.68 -32.78 1.45
C PRO A 205 -6.75 -33.10 2.63
N GLU A 206 -6.12 -34.25 2.59
CA GLU A 206 -5.08 -34.64 3.54
C GLU A 206 -3.78 -33.87 3.32
#